data_47e2a80cd59fcad8d815ebd6ea84e0ae
#
_entry.id   47e2a80cd59fcad8d815ebd6ea84e0ae
#
_cell.length_a   1.000
_cell.length_b   1.000
_cell.length_c   1.000
_cell.angle_alpha   90.00
_cell.angle_beta   90.00
_cell.angle_gamma   90.00
#
_symmetry.space_group_name_H-M   'P 1'
#
loop_
_entity.id
_entity.type
_entity.pdbx_description
1 polymer ?
#
loop_
_entity_poly.entity_id
_entity_poly.type
_entity_poly.pdbx_seq_one_letter_code
_entity_poly.pdbx_strand_id
1 'polypeptide(L)'
;LASKQNYYAAYADVLMQLHQREPANAHDAAALQASERARARSLLDILAEARADIRQGVDPTLLDRERTMQQQLNAKADRLTQLLSGQPTEDQTITAKKELDRLLIQYREIQSQIRTSSPKYAALTQPGPLSLKEIQQQVLDEDSVLLEYALGEQRGFLWLVTPASIKSFELPKRAEVEATARRFYELVTAHRAVKFETKHERQARLAKATAEYSEAARALSDMLLGPVAAELQKKRLLIVADGALQYVPFAALPKPGIRDQGSGISTLRIADCGSRIEESPIPNPQSPIGCPLIVDHEIVNLPSASVLAALRRELAGRKPAAKTVVVLADPVFSQNDERINRRGAEQSAIRHPPSAIERSAEESGIEREGPGFPRLAYTRREAETIMALVPEGKGMKALDFQASRARATSPDLGQYRLIHFATHAILNNQHPALSGIVLSLVDERGQPQDGFLRLHDLYNLNLSADLVVLSACQTALGKEIKGEGLVGLTRGFMYAGAARVVASLWKVNDEATAELMRRFYQGMLRDGRRPAAALRAAQVSMWKEKRWSAPFYWAGFVLQGEWR
;
A
#
# COMPACT_ATOMS: atom_id res chain seq x y z
N LEU A 1 -20.95 -7.02 0.43
CA LEU A 1 -19.64 -7.66 0.19
C LEU A 1 -19.14 -8.41 1.43
N ALA A 2 -19.19 -7.81 2.64
CA ALA A 2 -18.76 -8.45 3.89
C ALA A 2 -19.44 -9.81 4.15
N SER A 3 -20.73 -9.98 3.84
CA SER A 3 -21.43 -11.24 4.04
C SER A 3 -20.89 -12.38 3.19
N LYS A 4 -20.47 -12.11 1.93
CA LYS A 4 -19.93 -13.13 1.04
C LYS A 4 -18.49 -13.54 1.43
N GLN A 5 -17.69 -12.61 1.94
CA GLN A 5 -16.35 -12.92 2.46
C GLN A 5 -16.42 -13.91 3.63
N ASN A 6 -17.39 -13.73 4.52
CA ASN A 6 -17.60 -14.64 5.67
C ASN A 6 -17.97 -16.06 5.21
N TYR A 7 -18.72 -16.22 4.12
CA TYR A 7 -19.03 -17.55 3.55
C TYR A 7 -17.77 -18.28 3.06
N TYR A 8 -16.88 -17.57 2.33
CA TYR A 8 -15.66 -18.20 1.85
C TYR A 8 -14.69 -18.51 2.98
N ALA A 9 -14.61 -17.67 4.01
CA ALA A 9 -13.80 -17.94 5.20
C ALA A 9 -14.30 -19.19 5.94
N ALA A 10 -15.63 -19.31 6.15
CA ALA A 10 -16.23 -20.50 6.74
C ALA A 10 -16.04 -21.75 5.87
N TYR A 11 -16.16 -21.61 4.55
CA TYR A 11 -15.95 -22.72 3.63
C TYR A 11 -14.48 -23.19 3.64
N ALA A 12 -13.51 -22.27 3.66
CA ALA A 12 -12.10 -22.62 3.80
C ALA A 12 -11.82 -23.33 5.14
N ASP A 13 -12.43 -22.89 6.25
CA ASP A 13 -12.29 -23.54 7.56
C ASP A 13 -12.82 -24.97 7.55
N VAL A 14 -13.99 -25.22 6.94
CA VAL A 14 -14.56 -26.58 6.80
C VAL A 14 -13.63 -27.46 5.95
N LEU A 15 -13.10 -26.95 4.84
CA LEU A 15 -12.18 -27.70 3.98
C LEU A 15 -10.88 -28.06 4.71
N MET A 16 -10.35 -27.15 5.54
CA MET A 16 -9.16 -27.43 6.33
C MET A 16 -9.41 -28.45 7.43
N GLN A 17 -10.60 -28.47 8.04
CA GLN A 17 -10.99 -29.51 8.98
C GLN A 17 -11.12 -30.88 8.28
N LEU A 18 -11.62 -30.92 7.05
CA LEU A 18 -11.65 -32.13 6.25
C LEU A 18 -10.22 -32.59 5.88
N HIS A 19 -9.32 -31.64 5.54
CA HIS A 19 -7.93 -31.96 5.25
C HIS A 19 -7.20 -32.62 6.44
N GLN A 20 -7.49 -32.18 7.68
CA GLN A 20 -6.95 -32.82 8.88
C GLN A 20 -7.41 -34.27 9.06
N ARG A 21 -8.65 -34.58 8.64
CA ARG A 21 -9.23 -35.94 8.72
C ARG A 21 -8.79 -36.82 7.54
N GLU A 22 -8.67 -36.23 6.37
CA GLU A 22 -8.42 -36.92 5.10
C GLU A 22 -7.32 -36.18 4.30
N PRO A 23 -6.04 -36.24 4.74
CA PRO A 23 -4.96 -35.47 4.12
C PRO A 23 -4.70 -35.80 2.65
N ALA A 24 -5.07 -37.02 2.20
CA ALA A 24 -4.86 -37.47 0.83
C ALA A 24 -5.80 -36.81 -0.20
N ASN A 25 -6.90 -36.17 0.23
CA ASN A 25 -7.95 -35.68 -0.65
C ASN A 25 -7.74 -34.22 -1.13
N ALA A 26 -6.55 -33.63 -0.93
CA ALA A 26 -6.17 -32.30 -1.39
C ALA A 26 -7.15 -31.16 -0.99
N HIS A 27 -7.82 -31.29 0.15
CA HIS A 27 -8.76 -30.28 0.66
C HIS A 27 -8.08 -28.95 1.00
N ASP A 28 -6.79 -28.96 1.31
CA ASP A 28 -5.96 -27.76 1.52
C ASP A 28 -5.82 -26.93 0.24
N ALA A 29 -5.65 -27.55 -0.91
CA ALA A 29 -5.65 -26.85 -2.20
C ALA A 29 -7.03 -26.24 -2.53
N ALA A 30 -8.11 -26.92 -2.19
CA ALA A 30 -9.47 -26.39 -2.34
C ALA A 30 -9.73 -25.22 -1.36
N ALA A 31 -9.19 -25.29 -0.14
CA ALA A 31 -9.28 -24.22 0.85
C ALA A 31 -8.48 -22.97 0.40
N LEU A 32 -7.28 -23.14 -0.14
CA LEU A 32 -6.50 -22.06 -0.76
C LEU A 32 -7.30 -21.42 -1.91
N GLN A 33 -7.91 -22.21 -2.78
CA GLN A 33 -8.73 -21.68 -3.88
C GLN A 33 -9.96 -20.90 -3.37
N ALA A 34 -10.56 -21.32 -2.26
CA ALA A 34 -11.67 -20.59 -1.64
C ALA A 34 -11.19 -19.24 -1.05
N SER A 35 -10.00 -19.20 -0.42
CA SER A 35 -9.36 -17.98 0.06
C SER A 35 -9.06 -17.02 -1.09
N GLU A 36 -8.42 -17.49 -2.14
CA GLU A 36 -8.16 -16.72 -3.36
C GLU A 36 -9.45 -16.16 -4.00
N ARG A 37 -10.54 -16.94 -4.01
CA ARG A 37 -11.84 -16.49 -4.50
C ARG A 37 -12.41 -15.33 -3.71
N ALA A 38 -12.27 -15.38 -2.38
CA ALA A 38 -12.73 -14.31 -1.51
C ALA A 38 -11.99 -12.99 -1.77
N ARG A 39 -10.66 -13.08 -1.99
CA ARG A 39 -9.77 -11.91 -2.15
C ARG A 39 -9.76 -11.33 -3.54
N ALA A 40 -9.68 -12.22 -4.54
CA ALA A 40 -9.46 -11.82 -5.92
C ALA A 40 -10.68 -11.15 -6.54
N ARG A 41 -11.90 -11.53 -6.12
CA ARG A 41 -13.12 -11.12 -6.79
C ARG A 41 -13.27 -9.60 -6.90
N SER A 42 -13.07 -8.87 -5.82
CA SER A 42 -13.25 -7.42 -5.85
C SER A 42 -12.22 -6.72 -6.75
N LEU A 43 -10.96 -7.18 -6.73
CA LEU A 43 -9.91 -6.55 -7.53
C LEU A 43 -9.90 -7.05 -8.97
N LEU A 44 -10.20 -8.32 -9.23
CA LEU A 44 -10.32 -8.85 -10.58
C LEU A 44 -11.53 -8.24 -11.30
N ASP A 45 -12.66 -8.10 -10.61
CA ASP A 45 -13.82 -7.40 -11.14
C ASP A 45 -13.45 -5.96 -11.52
N ILE A 46 -12.69 -5.29 -10.68
CA ILE A 46 -12.21 -3.93 -10.89
C ILE A 46 -11.18 -3.85 -12.04
N LEU A 47 -10.16 -4.71 -12.07
CA LEU A 47 -9.12 -4.72 -13.12
C LEU A 47 -9.69 -5.03 -14.51
N ALA A 48 -10.65 -5.93 -14.58
CA ALA A 48 -11.33 -6.27 -15.82
C ALA A 48 -12.20 -5.09 -16.32
N GLU A 49 -12.85 -4.35 -15.41
CA GLU A 49 -13.62 -3.15 -15.74
C GLU A 49 -12.77 -2.05 -16.39
N ALA A 50 -11.53 -1.88 -15.97
CA ALA A 50 -10.68 -0.78 -16.43
C ALA A 50 -10.13 -0.94 -17.85
N ARG A 51 -9.90 -2.16 -18.30
CA ARG A 51 -9.14 -2.44 -19.52
C ARG A 51 -9.86 -3.17 -20.61
N ALA A 52 -10.94 -3.84 -20.27
CA ALA A 52 -11.81 -4.31 -21.30
C ALA A 52 -12.38 -3.07 -22.01
N ASP A 53 -12.30 -3.02 -23.33
CA ASP A 53 -13.22 -2.19 -24.11
C ASP A 53 -14.61 -2.81 -23.98
N ILE A 54 -15.10 -2.77 -22.71
CA ILE A 54 -16.37 -3.34 -22.27
C ILE A 54 -17.56 -2.65 -22.95
N ARG A 55 -17.28 -1.51 -23.56
CA ARG A 55 -18.27 -0.68 -24.25
C ARG A 55 -18.49 -1.15 -25.67
N GLN A 56 -17.63 -2.01 -26.22
CA GLN A 56 -17.80 -2.55 -27.56
C GLN A 56 -19.01 -3.50 -27.60
N GLY A 57 -20.11 -3.03 -28.22
CA GLY A 57 -21.36 -3.79 -28.35
C GLY A 57 -22.36 -3.59 -27.22
N VAL A 58 -22.10 -2.70 -26.28
CA VAL A 58 -23.08 -2.26 -25.26
C VAL A 58 -23.97 -1.17 -25.84
N ASP A 59 -25.27 -1.24 -25.49
CA ASP A 59 -26.25 -0.24 -25.90
C ASP A 59 -25.77 1.18 -25.49
N PRO A 60 -25.66 2.14 -26.43
CA PRO A 60 -25.26 3.51 -26.15
C PRO A 60 -26.11 4.20 -25.06
N THR A 61 -27.39 3.85 -24.96
CA THR A 61 -28.29 4.40 -23.94
C THR A 61 -27.90 3.97 -22.54
N LEU A 62 -27.36 2.77 -22.39
CA LEU A 62 -26.88 2.23 -21.11
C LEU A 62 -25.57 2.93 -20.68
N LEU A 63 -24.69 3.25 -21.64
CA LEU A 63 -23.45 3.98 -21.42
C LEU A 63 -23.73 5.45 -21.04
N ASP A 64 -24.73 6.07 -21.64
CA ASP A 64 -25.14 7.44 -21.29
C ASP A 64 -25.79 7.49 -19.90
N ARG A 65 -26.55 6.47 -19.53
CA ARG A 65 -27.09 6.32 -18.17
C ARG A 65 -25.95 6.14 -17.15
N GLU A 66 -24.94 5.32 -17.45
CA GLU A 66 -23.76 5.16 -16.61
C GLU A 66 -23.06 6.51 -16.39
N ARG A 67 -22.79 7.25 -17.48
CA ARG A 67 -22.14 8.57 -17.43
C ARG A 67 -22.93 9.57 -16.59
N THR A 68 -24.26 9.64 -16.80
CA THR A 68 -25.15 10.52 -16.04
C THR A 68 -25.15 10.18 -14.55
N MET A 69 -25.21 8.89 -14.22
CA MET A 69 -25.17 8.42 -12.83
C MET A 69 -23.83 8.73 -12.16
N GLN A 70 -22.72 8.57 -12.89
CA GLN A 70 -21.40 8.95 -12.42
C GLN A 70 -21.29 10.44 -12.08
N GLN A 71 -21.85 11.31 -12.95
CA GLN A 71 -21.89 12.75 -12.70
C GLN A 71 -22.74 13.08 -11.46
N GLN A 72 -23.89 12.42 -11.29
CA GLN A 72 -24.73 12.59 -10.09
C GLN A 72 -24.05 12.13 -8.81
N LEU A 73 -23.32 11.02 -8.86
CA LEU A 73 -22.53 10.52 -7.73
C LEU A 73 -21.44 11.52 -7.33
N ASN A 74 -20.72 12.05 -8.31
CA ASN A 74 -19.68 13.05 -8.06
C ASN A 74 -20.28 14.31 -7.42
N ALA A 75 -21.36 14.86 -8.00
CA ALA A 75 -22.04 16.05 -7.46
C ALA A 75 -22.59 15.84 -6.04
N LYS A 76 -23.11 14.65 -5.72
CA LYS A 76 -23.61 14.33 -4.38
C LYS A 76 -22.47 14.07 -3.38
N ALA A 77 -21.38 13.46 -3.81
CA ALA A 77 -20.16 13.30 -2.98
C ALA A 77 -19.55 14.66 -2.64
N ASP A 78 -19.47 15.58 -3.63
CA ASP A 78 -19.01 16.95 -3.42
C ASP A 78 -19.94 17.71 -2.46
N ARG A 79 -21.26 17.54 -2.62
CA ARG A 79 -22.24 18.17 -1.72
C ARG A 79 -22.16 17.61 -0.30
N LEU A 80 -22.00 16.29 -0.13
CA LEU A 80 -21.77 15.69 1.19
C LEU A 80 -20.48 16.23 1.81
N THR A 81 -19.43 16.36 1.00
CA THR A 81 -18.15 16.93 1.41
C THR A 81 -18.32 18.39 1.85
N GLN A 82 -19.09 19.20 1.11
CA GLN A 82 -19.44 20.58 1.48
C GLN A 82 -20.32 20.66 2.74
N LEU A 83 -21.30 19.77 2.88
CA LEU A 83 -22.17 19.68 4.06
C LEU A 83 -21.37 19.34 5.32
N LEU A 84 -20.50 18.37 5.23
CA LEU A 84 -19.57 17.99 6.32
C LEU A 84 -18.55 19.10 6.61
N SER A 85 -18.37 20.10 5.70
CA SER A 85 -17.55 21.28 5.91
C SER A 85 -18.24 22.42 6.64
N GLY A 86 -19.58 22.40 6.83
CA GLY A 86 -20.35 23.29 7.68
C GLY A 86 -20.55 22.75 9.10
N GLN A 87 -21.60 23.22 9.78
CA GLN A 87 -22.15 22.61 10.99
C GLN A 87 -23.47 21.92 10.63
N PRO A 88 -23.44 20.74 9.98
CA PRO A 88 -24.65 20.05 9.59
C PRO A 88 -25.37 19.49 10.80
N THR A 89 -26.70 19.45 10.75
CA THR A 89 -27.47 18.66 11.69
C THR A 89 -27.25 17.16 11.39
N GLU A 90 -27.43 16.32 12.41
CA GLU A 90 -27.32 14.87 12.27
C GLU A 90 -28.26 14.34 11.18
N ASP A 91 -29.49 14.85 11.11
CA ASP A 91 -30.49 14.51 10.09
C ASP A 91 -30.05 14.87 8.66
N GLN A 92 -29.41 16.02 8.46
CA GLN A 92 -28.88 16.42 7.17
C GLN A 92 -27.77 15.49 6.69
N THR A 93 -26.90 15.08 7.61
CA THR A 93 -25.81 14.15 7.32
C THR A 93 -26.33 12.75 6.99
N ILE A 94 -27.29 12.24 7.75
CA ILE A 94 -27.93 10.95 7.52
C ILE A 94 -28.65 10.94 6.16
N THR A 95 -29.39 12.00 5.85
CA THR A 95 -30.11 12.13 4.58
C THR A 95 -29.15 12.13 3.39
N ALA A 96 -28.09 12.93 3.43
CA ALA A 96 -27.10 13.00 2.36
C ALA A 96 -26.36 11.67 2.16
N LYS A 97 -26.02 10.95 3.23
CA LYS A 97 -25.43 9.61 3.16
C LYS A 97 -26.40 8.61 2.53
N LYS A 98 -27.67 8.59 2.93
CA LYS A 98 -28.70 7.71 2.34
C LYS A 98 -28.90 7.96 0.84
N GLU A 99 -28.87 9.22 0.42
CA GLU A 99 -28.95 9.58 -1.01
C GLU A 99 -27.73 9.07 -1.78
N LEU A 100 -26.52 9.22 -1.23
CA LEU A 100 -25.29 8.72 -1.85
C LEU A 100 -25.30 7.19 -1.95
N ASP A 101 -25.70 6.49 -0.89
CA ASP A 101 -25.81 5.03 -0.87
C ASP A 101 -26.82 4.53 -1.91
N ARG A 102 -27.97 5.23 -2.05
CA ARG A 102 -28.97 4.90 -3.07
C ARG A 102 -28.41 5.04 -4.49
N LEU A 103 -27.69 6.13 -4.77
CA LEU A 103 -27.05 6.33 -6.07
C LEU A 103 -25.96 5.29 -6.34
N LEU A 104 -25.19 4.90 -5.33
CA LEU A 104 -24.20 3.83 -5.43
C LEU A 104 -24.84 2.48 -5.78
N ILE A 105 -25.98 2.17 -5.20
CA ILE A 105 -26.75 0.95 -5.54
C ILE A 105 -27.21 0.99 -6.99
N GLN A 106 -27.79 2.11 -7.43
CA GLN A 106 -28.26 2.29 -8.81
C GLN A 106 -27.11 2.24 -9.82
N TYR A 107 -25.98 2.84 -9.51
CA TYR A 107 -24.77 2.78 -10.34
C TYR A 107 -24.25 1.34 -10.50
N ARG A 108 -24.21 0.58 -9.40
CA ARG A 108 -23.84 -0.85 -9.43
C ARG A 108 -24.82 -1.69 -10.26
N GLU A 109 -26.08 -1.34 -10.26
CA GLU A 109 -27.10 -2.01 -11.04
C GLU A 109 -26.91 -1.74 -12.55
N ILE A 110 -26.64 -0.50 -12.95
CA ILE A 110 -26.30 -0.14 -14.33
C ILE A 110 -25.01 -0.87 -14.75
N GLN A 111 -23.99 -0.88 -13.94
CA GLN A 111 -22.77 -1.63 -14.23
C GLN A 111 -23.04 -3.13 -14.35
N SER A 112 -23.94 -3.69 -13.56
CA SER A 112 -24.36 -5.09 -13.69
C SER A 112 -25.08 -5.36 -15.02
N GLN A 113 -25.91 -4.44 -15.48
CA GLN A 113 -26.59 -4.52 -16.78
C GLN A 113 -25.59 -4.43 -17.94
N ILE A 114 -24.61 -3.52 -17.89
CA ILE A 114 -23.50 -3.45 -18.85
C ILE A 114 -22.73 -4.78 -18.88
N ARG A 115 -22.47 -5.36 -17.73
CA ARG A 115 -21.79 -6.66 -17.58
C ARG A 115 -22.54 -7.80 -18.26
N THR A 116 -23.84 -7.83 -18.08
CA THR A 116 -24.67 -8.89 -18.63
C THR A 116 -24.84 -8.77 -20.14
N SER A 117 -24.80 -7.55 -20.68
CA SER A 117 -24.96 -7.29 -22.11
C SER A 117 -23.68 -7.43 -22.94
N SER A 118 -22.49 -7.55 -22.31
CA SER A 118 -21.22 -7.73 -22.99
C SER A 118 -20.59 -9.11 -22.72
N PRO A 119 -20.63 -10.06 -23.68
CA PRO A 119 -20.00 -11.38 -23.54
C PRO A 119 -18.48 -11.29 -23.32
N LYS A 120 -17.79 -10.31 -23.92
CA LYS A 120 -16.38 -10.02 -23.68
C LYS A 120 -16.11 -9.62 -22.24
N TYR A 121 -16.99 -8.82 -21.68
CA TYR A 121 -16.91 -8.39 -20.28
C TYR A 121 -17.13 -9.57 -19.32
N ALA A 122 -18.14 -10.40 -19.56
CA ALA A 122 -18.38 -11.58 -18.74
C ALA A 122 -17.19 -12.54 -18.71
N ALA A 123 -16.51 -12.72 -19.85
CA ALA A 123 -15.31 -13.56 -19.95
C ALA A 123 -14.08 -12.95 -19.21
N LEU A 124 -14.00 -11.63 -19.10
CA LEU A 124 -12.89 -10.91 -18.44
C LEU A 124 -13.16 -10.66 -16.95
N THR A 125 -14.43 -10.49 -16.54
CA THR A 125 -14.81 -10.16 -15.15
C THR A 125 -15.07 -11.39 -14.27
N GLN A 126 -15.06 -12.59 -14.84
CA GLN A 126 -15.15 -13.85 -14.11
C GLN A 126 -13.97 -14.79 -14.43
N PRO A 127 -12.71 -14.37 -14.35
CA PRO A 127 -11.66 -15.35 -14.24
C PRO A 127 -11.92 -16.10 -12.94
N GLY A 128 -12.17 -17.40 -13.01
CA GLY A 128 -12.21 -18.24 -11.82
C GLY A 128 -10.92 -18.03 -11.02
N PRO A 129 -10.94 -18.11 -9.67
CA PRO A 129 -9.71 -18.10 -8.90
C PRO A 129 -8.81 -19.21 -9.42
N LEU A 130 -7.52 -18.94 -9.47
CA LEU A 130 -6.55 -19.92 -9.93
C LEU A 130 -6.64 -21.19 -9.09
N SER A 131 -6.56 -22.33 -9.74
CA SER A 131 -6.27 -23.61 -9.08
C SER A 131 -4.83 -23.62 -8.57
N LEU A 132 -4.51 -24.51 -7.63
CA LEU A 132 -3.14 -24.71 -7.15
C LEU A 132 -2.14 -24.85 -8.30
N LYS A 133 -2.46 -25.69 -9.30
CA LYS A 133 -1.60 -25.93 -10.47
C LYS A 133 -1.36 -24.65 -11.28
N GLU A 134 -2.37 -23.83 -11.45
CA GLU A 134 -2.25 -22.55 -12.15
C GLU A 134 -1.43 -21.55 -11.34
N ILE A 135 -1.57 -21.50 -10.01
CA ILE A 135 -0.71 -20.67 -9.13
C ILE A 135 0.76 -21.09 -9.31
N GLN A 136 1.04 -22.38 -9.25
CA GLN A 136 2.38 -22.92 -9.43
C GLN A 136 2.99 -22.57 -10.79
N GLN A 137 2.21 -22.61 -11.86
CA GLN A 137 2.69 -22.38 -13.23
C GLN A 137 2.75 -20.90 -13.62
N GLN A 138 1.76 -20.10 -13.22
CA GLN A 138 1.62 -18.71 -13.70
C GLN A 138 2.21 -17.69 -12.73
N VAL A 139 2.28 -18.01 -11.43
CA VAL A 139 2.69 -17.09 -10.38
C VAL A 139 4.12 -17.36 -9.94
N LEU A 140 4.46 -18.59 -9.63
CA LEU A 140 5.75 -18.96 -9.05
C LEU A 140 6.86 -19.15 -10.09
N ASP A 141 8.09 -19.06 -9.65
CA ASP A 141 9.31 -19.50 -10.30
C ASP A 141 10.14 -20.34 -9.29
N GLU A 142 11.25 -20.92 -9.73
CA GLU A 142 12.09 -21.79 -8.89
C GLU A 142 12.63 -21.08 -7.65
N ASP A 143 12.80 -19.75 -7.71
CA ASP A 143 13.35 -18.91 -6.65
C ASP A 143 12.26 -18.25 -5.78
N SER A 144 10.99 -18.56 -5.97
CA SER A 144 9.88 -17.97 -5.22
C SER A 144 9.06 -18.97 -4.44
N VAL A 145 8.47 -18.51 -3.35
CA VAL A 145 7.50 -19.23 -2.53
C VAL A 145 6.36 -18.29 -2.16
N LEU A 146 5.14 -18.79 -2.25
CA LEU A 146 3.95 -18.06 -1.84
C LEU A 146 3.59 -18.42 -0.39
N LEU A 147 3.38 -17.41 0.44
CA LEU A 147 2.84 -17.50 1.79
C LEU A 147 1.49 -16.79 1.81
N GLU A 148 0.42 -17.53 1.85
CA GLU A 148 -0.92 -16.97 1.95
C GLU A 148 -1.51 -17.20 3.33
N TYR A 149 -1.95 -16.12 3.97
CA TYR A 149 -2.54 -16.09 5.31
C TYR A 149 -4.05 -15.87 5.21
N ALA A 150 -4.82 -16.64 5.95
CA ALA A 150 -6.24 -16.41 6.16
C ALA A 150 -6.54 -16.46 7.66
N LEU A 151 -7.06 -15.37 8.22
CA LEU A 151 -7.35 -15.25 9.64
C LEU A 151 -8.85 -15.45 9.88
N GLY A 152 -9.21 -16.50 10.61
CA GLY A 152 -10.58 -16.78 11.03
C GLY A 152 -10.82 -16.47 12.51
N GLU A 153 -12.08 -16.45 12.92
CA GLU A 153 -12.47 -16.12 14.29
C GLU A 153 -11.99 -17.16 15.32
N GLN A 154 -11.95 -18.44 14.94
CA GLN A 154 -11.57 -19.54 15.82
C GLN A 154 -10.13 -19.98 15.60
N ARG A 155 -9.66 -19.95 14.36
CA ARG A 155 -8.32 -20.33 13.92
C ARG A 155 -7.94 -19.60 12.64
N GLY A 156 -6.64 -19.45 12.40
CA GLY A 156 -6.11 -18.98 11.13
C GLY A 156 -5.45 -20.10 10.34
N PHE A 157 -5.10 -19.82 9.09
CA PHE A 157 -4.38 -20.75 8.21
C PHE A 157 -3.26 -20.05 7.48
N LEU A 158 -2.18 -20.79 7.25
CA LEU A 158 -1.07 -20.42 6.38
C LEU A 158 -0.91 -21.51 5.34
N TRP A 159 -0.98 -21.15 4.06
CA TRP A 159 -0.55 -22.01 2.96
C TRP A 159 0.82 -21.56 2.47
N LEU A 160 1.75 -22.52 2.42
CA LEU A 160 3.02 -22.38 1.74
C LEU A 160 2.92 -23.13 0.42
N VAL A 161 3.07 -22.39 -0.68
CA VAL A 161 3.03 -22.96 -2.04
C VAL A 161 4.38 -22.77 -2.70
N THR A 162 4.94 -23.87 -3.19
CA THR A 162 6.13 -23.90 -4.04
C THR A 162 5.75 -24.34 -5.45
N PRO A 163 6.62 -24.26 -6.46
CA PRO A 163 6.35 -24.77 -7.79
C PRO A 163 5.96 -26.27 -7.82
N ALA A 164 6.34 -27.04 -6.80
CA ALA A 164 6.16 -28.50 -6.77
C ALA A 164 5.21 -28.99 -5.66
N SER A 165 4.85 -28.15 -4.68
CA SER A 165 4.12 -28.63 -3.51
C SER A 165 3.23 -27.54 -2.89
N ILE A 166 2.28 -27.98 -2.07
CA ILE A 166 1.56 -27.17 -1.11
C ILE A 166 1.71 -27.78 0.28
N LYS A 167 1.85 -26.93 1.30
CA LYS A 167 1.74 -27.30 2.71
C LYS A 167 0.84 -26.31 3.39
N SER A 168 0.02 -26.77 4.33
CA SER A 168 -0.88 -25.94 5.11
C SER A 168 -0.61 -26.08 6.59
N PHE A 169 -0.77 -24.98 7.31
CA PHE A 169 -0.50 -24.90 8.75
C PHE A 169 -1.64 -24.16 9.42
N GLU A 170 -2.03 -24.63 10.61
CA GLU A 170 -2.96 -23.91 11.46
C GLU A 170 -2.23 -22.81 12.22
N LEU A 171 -2.84 -21.63 12.28
CA LEU A 171 -2.38 -20.48 13.04
C LEU A 171 -3.37 -20.18 14.17
N PRO A 172 -2.95 -19.41 15.20
CA PRO A 172 -3.86 -18.92 16.22
C PRO A 172 -5.04 -18.15 15.62
N LYS A 173 -6.07 -17.96 16.44
CA LYS A 173 -7.26 -17.17 16.04
C LYS A 173 -6.90 -15.73 15.68
N ARG A 174 -7.73 -15.11 14.79
CA ARG A 174 -7.57 -13.73 14.33
C ARG A 174 -7.20 -12.75 15.44
N ALA A 175 -7.94 -12.75 16.55
CA ALA A 175 -7.73 -11.80 17.62
C ALA A 175 -6.32 -11.86 18.23
N GLU A 176 -5.72 -13.04 18.33
CA GLU A 176 -4.39 -13.25 18.88
C GLU A 176 -3.29 -12.82 17.89
N VAL A 177 -3.44 -13.22 16.63
CA VAL A 177 -2.52 -12.80 15.56
C VAL A 177 -2.53 -11.27 15.41
N GLU A 178 -3.70 -10.66 15.37
CA GLU A 178 -3.85 -9.20 15.24
C GLU A 178 -3.33 -8.44 16.45
N ALA A 179 -3.50 -8.97 17.67
CA ALA A 179 -2.94 -8.35 18.88
C ALA A 179 -1.40 -8.34 18.85
N THR A 180 -0.79 -9.47 18.47
CA THR A 180 0.67 -9.59 18.34
C THR A 180 1.20 -8.69 17.22
N ALA A 181 0.52 -8.66 16.06
CA ALA A 181 0.87 -7.78 14.94
C ALA A 181 0.76 -6.29 15.30
N ARG A 182 -0.28 -5.91 16.03
CA ARG A 182 -0.48 -4.54 16.54
C ARG A 182 0.63 -4.13 17.51
N ARG A 183 0.97 -5.00 18.45
CA ARG A 183 2.07 -4.73 19.38
C ARG A 183 3.39 -4.52 18.67
N PHE A 184 3.71 -5.38 17.70
CA PHE A 184 4.90 -5.21 16.86
C PHE A 184 4.87 -3.88 16.09
N TYR A 185 3.74 -3.53 15.49
CA TYR A 185 3.58 -2.28 14.74
C TYR A 185 3.78 -1.04 15.63
N GLU A 186 3.24 -1.03 16.84
CA GLU A 186 3.43 0.05 17.82
C GLU A 186 4.91 0.25 18.16
N LEU A 187 5.64 -0.83 18.38
CA LEU A 187 7.05 -0.79 18.73
C LEU A 187 7.94 -0.36 17.56
N VAL A 188 7.70 -0.86 16.35
CA VAL A 188 8.46 -0.46 15.16
C VAL A 188 8.21 1.01 14.82
N THR A 189 7.03 1.53 15.10
CA THR A 189 6.66 2.93 14.86
C THR A 189 6.89 3.86 16.04
N ALA A 190 7.52 3.40 17.12
CA ALA A 190 7.77 4.18 18.31
C ALA A 190 8.66 5.42 18.07
N HIS A 191 9.42 5.48 16.98
CA HIS A 191 10.21 6.65 16.61
C HIS A 191 9.39 7.83 16.09
N ARG A 192 8.07 7.69 15.91
CA ARG A 192 7.19 8.80 15.55
C ARG A 192 7.27 9.93 16.59
N ALA A 193 7.17 11.16 16.10
CA ALA A 193 7.05 12.32 16.99
C ALA A 193 5.72 12.27 17.76
N VAL A 194 5.75 12.58 19.05
CA VAL A 194 4.56 12.74 19.89
C VAL A 194 4.47 14.20 20.30
N LYS A 195 3.29 14.81 20.13
CA LYS A 195 3.08 16.22 20.50
C LYS A 195 3.29 16.41 22.00
N PHE A 196 3.91 17.55 22.35
CA PHE A 196 4.17 17.96 23.72
C PHE A 196 5.08 17.02 24.52
N GLU A 197 5.71 16.03 23.88
CA GLU A 197 6.65 15.12 24.52
C GLU A 197 7.99 15.82 24.78
N THR A 198 8.46 15.79 26.01
CA THR A 198 9.79 16.31 26.36
C THR A 198 10.89 15.39 25.82
N LYS A 199 12.11 15.93 25.71
CA LYS A 199 13.29 15.14 25.29
C LYS A 199 13.51 13.91 26.18
N HIS A 200 13.29 14.05 27.48
CA HIS A 200 13.45 12.97 28.45
C HIS A 200 12.39 11.86 28.27
N GLU A 201 11.13 12.25 28.15
CA GLU A 201 10.02 11.31 27.90
C GLU A 201 10.23 10.55 26.58
N ARG A 202 10.65 11.26 25.53
CA ARG A 202 11.00 10.64 24.26
C ARG A 202 12.12 9.60 24.41
N GLN A 203 13.19 9.93 25.13
CA GLN A 203 14.28 8.98 25.37
C GLN A 203 13.80 7.74 26.14
N ALA A 204 13.00 7.94 27.19
CA ALA A 204 12.45 6.85 27.99
C ALA A 204 11.55 5.94 27.12
N ARG A 205 10.66 6.52 26.33
CA ARG A 205 9.77 5.79 25.42
C ARG A 205 10.55 4.98 24.37
N LEU A 206 11.57 5.58 23.75
CA LEU A 206 12.39 4.90 22.77
C LEU A 206 13.24 3.78 23.40
N ALA A 207 13.79 4.00 24.60
CA ALA A 207 14.54 2.97 25.33
C ALA A 207 13.64 1.77 25.65
N LYS A 208 12.41 2.03 26.16
CA LYS A 208 11.41 0.96 26.41
C LYS A 208 11.04 0.24 25.13
N ALA A 209 10.71 0.96 24.06
CA ALA A 209 10.35 0.34 22.77
C ALA A 209 11.50 -0.52 22.22
N THR A 210 12.73 -0.07 22.32
CA THR A 210 13.91 -0.82 21.87
C THR A 210 14.09 -2.12 22.68
N ALA A 211 13.86 -2.07 23.99
CA ALA A 211 13.97 -3.25 24.86
C ALA A 211 12.89 -4.31 24.55
N GLU A 212 11.66 -3.88 24.26
CA GLU A 212 10.53 -4.78 24.01
C GLU A 212 10.44 -5.24 22.53
N TYR A 213 11.06 -4.50 21.60
CA TYR A 213 10.97 -4.76 20.16
C TYR A 213 11.40 -6.18 19.78
N SER A 214 12.54 -6.63 20.28
CA SER A 214 13.11 -7.93 19.91
C SER A 214 12.21 -9.11 20.29
N GLU A 215 11.57 -9.02 21.44
CA GLU A 215 10.62 -10.04 21.92
C GLU A 215 9.35 -10.05 21.06
N ALA A 216 8.75 -8.90 20.86
CA ALA A 216 7.52 -8.77 20.04
C ALA A 216 7.75 -9.19 18.58
N ALA A 217 8.89 -8.80 18.00
CA ALA A 217 9.27 -9.17 16.64
C ALA A 217 9.48 -10.68 16.50
N ARG A 218 10.12 -11.29 17.50
CA ARG A 218 10.33 -12.75 17.54
C ARG A 218 9.03 -13.49 17.71
N ALA A 219 8.18 -13.08 18.66
CA ALA A 219 6.87 -13.69 18.88
C ALA A 219 6.02 -13.69 17.60
N LEU A 220 5.99 -12.57 16.88
CA LEU A 220 5.26 -12.48 15.61
C LEU A 220 5.92 -13.34 14.52
N SER A 221 7.26 -13.34 14.43
CA SER A 221 7.98 -14.15 13.45
C SER A 221 7.77 -15.64 13.68
N ASP A 222 7.88 -16.10 14.92
CA ASP A 222 7.68 -17.52 15.26
C ASP A 222 6.23 -17.95 14.98
N MET A 223 5.26 -17.07 15.25
CA MET A 223 3.85 -17.31 14.97
C MET A 223 3.56 -17.44 13.46
N LEU A 224 4.11 -16.53 12.64
CA LEU A 224 3.77 -16.43 11.22
C LEU A 224 4.69 -17.25 10.31
N LEU A 225 5.97 -17.39 10.66
CA LEU A 225 7.01 -17.98 9.83
C LEU A 225 7.63 -19.23 10.46
N GLY A 226 7.46 -19.42 11.76
CA GLY A 226 7.97 -20.61 12.47
C GLY A 226 7.53 -21.91 11.82
N PRO A 227 6.24 -22.11 11.49
CA PRO A 227 5.77 -23.34 10.83
C PRO A 227 6.45 -23.66 9.52
N VAL A 228 6.95 -22.65 8.81
CA VAL A 228 7.54 -22.78 7.46
C VAL A 228 9.05 -22.50 7.41
N ALA A 229 9.70 -22.33 8.55
CA ALA A 229 11.09 -21.90 8.64
C ALA A 229 12.07 -22.72 7.81
N ALA A 230 11.88 -24.04 7.77
CA ALA A 230 12.73 -24.97 7.02
C ALA A 230 12.62 -24.83 5.50
N GLU A 231 11.47 -24.38 5.01
CA GLU A 231 11.14 -24.27 3.59
C GLU A 231 11.51 -22.92 2.98
N LEU A 232 11.71 -21.88 3.79
CA LEU A 232 11.96 -20.52 3.28
C LEU A 232 13.28 -20.43 2.50
N GLN A 233 14.36 -21.10 2.95
CA GLN A 233 15.67 -21.08 2.32
C GLN A 233 16.11 -19.64 1.95
N LYS A 234 16.66 -19.40 0.74
CA LYS A 234 17.00 -18.05 0.21
C LYS A 234 16.08 -17.65 -0.93
N LYS A 235 14.80 -17.96 -0.82
CA LYS A 235 13.81 -17.68 -1.86
C LYS A 235 13.19 -16.29 -1.72
N ARG A 236 12.60 -15.81 -2.79
CA ARG A 236 11.70 -14.66 -2.77
C ARG A 236 10.41 -15.06 -2.08
N LEU A 237 9.97 -14.24 -1.15
CA LEU A 237 8.72 -14.44 -0.41
C LEU A 237 7.62 -13.59 -1.03
N LEU A 238 6.61 -14.26 -1.57
CA LEU A 238 5.38 -13.64 -2.05
C LEU A 238 4.36 -13.74 -0.92
N ILE A 239 3.98 -12.60 -0.34
CA ILE A 239 3.13 -12.55 0.85
C ILE A 239 1.73 -12.11 0.45
N VAL A 240 0.75 -12.96 0.69
CA VAL A 240 -0.68 -12.62 0.64
C VAL A 240 -1.18 -12.51 2.07
N ALA A 241 -1.20 -11.29 2.59
CA ALA A 241 -1.56 -11.00 3.96
C ALA A 241 -3.07 -10.83 4.15
N ASP A 242 -3.58 -11.10 5.38
CA ASP A 242 -4.97 -10.88 5.78
C ASP A 242 -5.07 -9.99 7.02
N GLY A 243 -6.11 -9.17 7.11
CA GLY A 243 -6.38 -8.31 8.26
C GLY A 243 -5.19 -7.42 8.64
N ALA A 244 -4.84 -7.39 9.91
CA ALA A 244 -3.73 -6.58 10.43
C ALA A 244 -2.36 -6.97 9.85
N LEU A 245 -2.20 -8.16 9.28
CA LEU A 245 -0.94 -8.58 8.65
C LEU A 245 -0.58 -7.74 7.43
N GLN A 246 -1.53 -7.06 6.80
CA GLN A 246 -1.29 -6.14 5.68
C GLN A 246 -0.44 -4.92 6.09
N TYR A 247 -0.37 -4.60 7.37
CA TYR A 247 0.46 -3.52 7.93
C TYR A 247 1.76 -4.01 8.58
N VAL A 248 2.01 -5.31 8.56
CA VAL A 248 3.24 -5.89 9.08
C VAL A 248 4.36 -5.73 8.05
N PRO A 249 5.45 -5.01 8.40
CA PRO A 249 6.64 -4.99 7.58
C PRO A 249 7.41 -6.31 7.71
N PHE A 250 7.02 -7.33 6.97
CA PHE A 250 7.69 -8.65 7.01
C PHE A 250 9.21 -8.56 6.84
N ALA A 251 9.67 -7.54 6.12
CA ALA A 251 11.10 -7.23 5.95
C ALA A 251 11.86 -7.06 7.28
N ALA A 252 11.18 -6.56 8.31
CA ALA A 252 11.77 -6.29 9.63
C ALA A 252 11.60 -7.42 10.64
N LEU A 253 10.87 -8.48 10.31
CA LEU A 253 10.77 -9.65 11.16
C LEU A 253 12.13 -10.39 11.21
N PRO A 254 12.56 -10.89 12.36
CA PRO A 254 13.74 -11.74 12.45
C PRO A 254 13.48 -13.08 11.77
N LYS A 255 14.53 -13.79 11.39
CA LYS A 255 14.40 -15.17 10.92
C LYS A 255 13.86 -16.06 12.03
N PRO A 256 12.84 -16.89 11.76
CA PRO A 256 12.31 -17.82 12.76
C PRO A 256 13.34 -18.89 13.14
N GLY A 257 13.28 -19.40 14.38
CA GLY A 257 14.07 -20.53 14.84
C GLY A 257 15.52 -20.23 15.25
N ILE A 258 15.99 -18.98 15.17
CA ILE A 258 17.29 -18.59 15.71
C ILE A 258 17.10 -18.32 17.21
N ARG A 259 17.34 -19.36 18.05
CA ARG A 259 17.43 -19.18 19.49
C ARG A 259 18.80 -18.59 19.84
N ASP A 260 18.80 -17.41 20.47
CA ASP A 260 19.98 -16.97 21.21
C ASP A 260 20.27 -18.00 22.32
N GLN A 261 21.27 -18.84 22.12
CA GLN A 261 21.76 -19.71 23.18
C GLN A 261 22.57 -18.88 24.16
N GLY A 262 21.94 -18.47 25.24
CA GLY A 262 22.61 -18.11 26.47
C GLY A 262 22.74 -16.62 26.80
N SER A 263 22.19 -16.29 27.96
CA SER A 263 22.61 -15.27 28.93
C SER A 263 23.03 -13.89 28.40
N GLY A 264 22.14 -12.93 28.58
CA GLY A 264 22.46 -11.50 28.70
C GLY A 264 22.92 -10.86 27.40
N ILE A 265 22.06 -10.01 26.84
CA ILE A 265 22.32 -9.05 25.73
C ILE A 265 23.46 -9.52 24.80
N SER A 266 23.21 -10.57 24.05
CA SER A 266 24.14 -11.03 23.02
C SER A 266 23.91 -10.19 21.76
N THR A 267 24.81 -9.25 21.53
CA THR A 267 24.91 -8.51 20.28
C THR A 267 25.26 -9.47 19.14
N LEU A 268 24.24 -9.96 18.41
CA LEU A 268 24.46 -10.67 17.16
C LEU A 268 25.27 -9.77 16.22
N ARG A 269 26.46 -10.21 15.85
CA ARG A 269 27.27 -9.49 14.86
C ARG A 269 26.63 -9.63 13.49
N ILE A 270 26.70 -8.57 12.68
CA ILE A 270 26.24 -8.60 11.26
C ILE A 270 26.91 -9.75 10.49
N ALA A 271 28.13 -10.17 10.91
CA ALA A 271 28.83 -11.34 10.36
C ALA A 271 28.05 -12.66 10.51
N ASP A 272 27.17 -12.78 11.52
CA ASP A 272 26.40 -14.00 11.78
C ASP A 272 25.17 -14.14 10.87
N CYS A 273 24.87 -13.10 10.08
CA CYS A 273 23.76 -13.07 9.14
C CYS A 273 24.05 -13.75 7.78
N GLY A 274 25.08 -14.57 7.67
CA GLY A 274 25.26 -15.56 6.58
C GLY A 274 25.40 -15.04 5.15
N SER A 275 25.47 -13.73 4.92
CA SER A 275 25.75 -13.17 3.60
C SER A 275 27.25 -12.95 3.43
N ARG A 276 27.91 -13.72 2.54
CA ARG A 276 29.16 -13.29 1.91
C ARG A 276 28.87 -12.04 1.10
N ILE A 277 28.88 -10.89 1.76
CA ILE A 277 28.91 -9.59 1.12
C ILE A 277 30.37 -9.16 1.20
N GLU A 278 30.94 -8.90 0.02
CA GLU A 278 32.29 -8.40 -0.14
C GLU A 278 32.61 -7.31 0.88
N GLU A 279 33.80 -7.39 1.42
CA GLU A 279 34.34 -6.68 2.55
C GLU A 279 34.07 -5.18 2.54
N SER A 280 33.31 -4.70 3.51
CA SER A 280 33.41 -3.34 4.00
C SER A 280 33.62 -3.41 5.52
N PRO A 281 34.75 -2.87 6.04
CA PRO A 281 35.14 -3.03 7.43
C PRO A 281 34.50 -1.97 8.32
N ILE A 282 33.18 -2.06 8.58
CA ILE A 282 32.55 -1.27 9.64
C ILE A 282 31.68 -2.19 10.48
N PRO A 283 32.14 -2.62 11.65
CA PRO A 283 31.30 -3.39 12.55
C PRO A 283 30.29 -2.45 13.21
N ASN A 284 29.00 -2.68 12.99
CA ASN A 284 27.97 -2.16 13.89
C ASN A 284 27.59 -3.29 14.87
N PRO A 285 28.17 -3.32 16.08
CA PRO A 285 27.99 -4.42 17.02
C PRO A 285 26.68 -4.39 17.80
N GLN A 286 25.77 -3.46 17.55
CA GLN A 286 24.61 -3.21 18.41
C GLN A 286 23.29 -3.03 17.64
N SER A 287 22.95 -3.98 16.76
CA SER A 287 21.55 -4.08 16.38
C SER A 287 20.83 -4.96 17.43
N PRO A 288 19.85 -4.42 18.18
CA PRO A 288 19.05 -5.22 19.11
C PRO A 288 18.13 -6.22 18.39
N ILE A 289 18.24 -6.27 17.08
CA ILE A 289 17.40 -7.04 16.18
C ILE A 289 18.28 -8.14 15.60
N GLY A 290 17.90 -9.40 15.78
CA GLY A 290 18.47 -10.50 15.01
C GLY A 290 18.44 -10.20 13.52
N CYS A 291 19.05 -11.04 12.67
CA CYS A 291 19.02 -10.83 11.23
C CYS A 291 17.60 -10.63 10.70
N PRO A 292 17.27 -9.45 10.17
CA PRO A 292 15.94 -9.23 9.60
C PRO A 292 15.77 -10.05 8.32
N LEU A 293 14.56 -10.50 8.06
CA LEU A 293 14.20 -11.38 6.95
C LEU A 293 14.66 -10.83 5.58
N ILE A 294 14.65 -9.51 5.43
CA ILE A 294 15.07 -8.81 4.21
C ILE A 294 16.52 -9.08 3.81
N VAL A 295 17.38 -9.50 4.75
CA VAL A 295 18.80 -9.76 4.46
C VAL A 295 18.94 -10.94 3.51
N ASP A 296 18.14 -11.98 3.67
CA ASP A 296 18.21 -13.19 2.84
C ASP A 296 17.09 -13.27 1.80
N HIS A 297 15.98 -12.57 2.02
CA HIS A 297 14.78 -12.70 1.20
C HIS A 297 14.42 -11.38 0.50
N GLU A 298 14.04 -11.48 -0.76
CA GLU A 298 13.28 -10.45 -1.44
C GLU A 298 11.80 -10.63 -1.09
N ILE A 299 11.14 -9.58 -0.59
CA ILE A 299 9.77 -9.66 -0.08
C ILE A 299 8.86 -8.83 -0.97
N VAL A 300 7.81 -9.46 -1.46
CA VAL A 300 6.80 -8.86 -2.33
C VAL A 300 5.42 -9.15 -1.75
N ASN A 301 4.64 -8.11 -1.55
CA ASN A 301 3.26 -8.27 -1.11
C ASN A 301 2.34 -8.40 -2.32
N LEU A 302 1.35 -9.26 -2.21
CA LEU A 302 0.36 -9.49 -3.25
C LEU A 302 -1.05 -9.28 -2.69
N PRO A 303 -1.95 -8.69 -3.46
CA PRO A 303 -3.38 -8.71 -3.10
C PRO A 303 -3.94 -10.13 -3.09
N SER A 304 -3.54 -10.96 -4.05
CA SER A 304 -3.75 -12.40 -4.18
C SER A 304 -2.89 -12.96 -5.33
N ALA A 305 -2.71 -14.27 -5.39
CA ALA A 305 -2.01 -14.93 -6.48
C ALA A 305 -2.77 -14.77 -7.80
N SER A 306 -4.09 -14.89 -7.76
CA SER A 306 -4.97 -14.76 -8.94
C SER A 306 -4.92 -13.36 -9.54
N VAL A 307 -4.84 -12.32 -8.69
CA VAL A 307 -4.68 -10.92 -9.13
C VAL A 307 -3.36 -10.71 -9.86
N LEU A 308 -2.26 -11.28 -9.35
CA LEU A 308 -0.97 -11.17 -10.02
C LEU A 308 -0.99 -11.85 -11.40
N ALA A 309 -1.58 -13.02 -11.52
CA ALA A 309 -1.68 -13.71 -12.80
C ALA A 309 -2.54 -12.92 -13.82
N ALA A 310 -3.64 -12.31 -13.36
CA ALA A 310 -4.45 -11.42 -14.18
C ALA A 310 -3.63 -10.21 -14.64
N LEU A 311 -2.92 -9.56 -13.73
CA LEU A 311 -2.05 -8.42 -14.02
C LEU A 311 -0.98 -8.78 -15.06
N ARG A 312 -0.33 -9.94 -14.94
CA ARG A 312 0.65 -10.43 -15.92
C ARG A 312 0.07 -10.60 -17.33
N ARG A 313 -1.14 -11.17 -17.42
CA ARG A 313 -1.83 -11.31 -18.71
C ARG A 313 -2.10 -9.97 -19.37
N GLU A 314 -2.48 -8.96 -18.57
CA GLU A 314 -2.73 -7.61 -19.06
C GLU A 314 -1.46 -6.86 -19.45
N LEU A 315 -0.36 -7.11 -18.74
CA LEU A 315 0.95 -6.52 -19.06
C LEU A 315 1.61 -7.18 -20.28
N ALA A 316 1.20 -8.41 -20.62
CA ALA A 316 1.74 -9.13 -21.76
C ALA A 316 1.52 -8.36 -23.07
N GLY A 317 2.62 -8.09 -23.77
CA GLY A 317 2.58 -7.33 -25.04
C GLY A 317 2.43 -5.81 -24.90
N ARG A 318 2.34 -5.29 -23.66
CA ARG A 318 2.28 -3.83 -23.44
C ARG A 318 3.61 -3.17 -23.87
N LYS A 319 3.52 -2.16 -24.73
CA LYS A 319 4.68 -1.35 -25.09
C LYS A 319 5.12 -0.52 -23.88
N PRO A 320 6.42 -0.48 -23.55
CA PRO A 320 6.94 0.39 -22.51
C PRO A 320 6.59 1.86 -22.78
N ALA A 321 6.28 2.61 -21.74
CA ALA A 321 6.05 4.04 -21.85
C ALA A 321 7.32 4.76 -22.35
N ALA A 322 7.14 5.83 -23.12
CA ALA A 322 8.23 6.50 -23.84
C ALA A 322 9.18 7.30 -22.94
N LYS A 323 8.69 7.76 -21.79
CA LYS A 323 9.42 8.58 -20.81
C LYS A 323 9.75 7.78 -19.55
N THR A 324 10.81 8.17 -18.85
CA THR A 324 11.33 7.42 -17.72
C THR A 324 10.55 7.69 -16.44
N VAL A 325 10.51 8.94 -15.95
CA VAL A 325 9.92 9.26 -14.64
C VAL A 325 9.20 10.59 -14.65
N VAL A 326 8.09 10.63 -13.92
CA VAL A 326 7.46 11.87 -13.47
C VAL A 326 7.43 11.88 -11.94
N VAL A 327 7.83 13.01 -11.35
CA VAL A 327 7.82 13.26 -9.91
C VAL A 327 6.91 14.44 -9.60
N LEU A 328 5.91 14.21 -8.73
CA LEU A 328 5.05 15.26 -8.18
C LEU A 328 5.43 15.40 -6.70
N ALA A 329 5.99 16.56 -6.30
CA ALA A 329 6.56 16.76 -4.98
C ALA A 329 6.43 18.20 -4.47
N ASP A 330 6.56 18.39 -3.15
CA ASP A 330 6.55 19.68 -2.46
C ASP A 330 5.40 20.61 -2.90
N PRO A 331 4.14 20.12 -2.93
CA PRO A 331 2.99 20.97 -3.30
C PRO A 331 2.73 22.07 -2.28
N VAL A 332 1.94 23.06 -2.68
CA VAL A 332 1.59 24.21 -1.82
C VAL A 332 0.21 23.97 -1.20
N PHE A 333 0.16 23.89 0.15
CA PHE A 333 -1.07 23.51 0.86
C PHE A 333 -1.82 24.68 1.50
N SER A 334 -1.20 25.86 1.64
CA SER A 334 -1.75 26.99 2.39
C SER A 334 -1.59 28.29 1.65
N GLN A 335 -2.57 29.18 1.79
CA GLN A 335 -2.51 30.58 1.30
C GLN A 335 -1.41 31.40 1.99
N ASN A 336 -0.89 30.93 3.13
CA ASN A 336 0.18 31.61 3.87
C ASN A 336 1.57 31.10 3.49
N ASP A 337 1.69 30.25 2.47
CA ASP A 337 2.98 29.73 2.01
C ASP A 337 3.86 30.85 1.44
N GLU A 338 5.14 30.84 1.77
CA GLU A 338 6.14 31.83 1.33
C GLU A 338 6.32 31.91 -0.20
N ARG A 339 5.94 30.84 -0.90
CA ARG A 339 6.02 30.73 -2.37
C ARG A 339 4.94 31.50 -3.10
N ILE A 340 3.90 31.97 -2.41
CA ILE A 340 2.82 32.76 -3.00
C ILE A 340 3.28 34.19 -3.21
N ASN A 341 3.17 34.67 -4.45
CA ASN A 341 3.58 36.03 -4.83
C ASN A 341 2.54 37.05 -4.36
N ARG A 342 2.75 37.68 -3.21
CA ARG A 342 1.82 38.63 -2.55
C ARG A 342 1.75 40.02 -3.22
N ARG A 343 2.24 40.18 -4.44
CA ARG A 343 2.08 41.46 -5.15
C ARG A 343 0.62 41.63 -5.59
N GLY A 344 -0.22 42.13 -4.70
CA GLY A 344 -1.60 42.50 -4.99
C GLY A 344 -2.70 41.81 -4.14
N ALA A 345 -2.38 40.99 -3.18
CA ALA A 345 -3.38 40.40 -2.29
C ALA A 345 -3.60 41.31 -1.08
N GLU A 346 -4.71 42.06 -1.05
CA GLU A 346 -5.25 42.63 0.20
C GLU A 346 -5.45 41.47 1.19
N GLN A 347 -4.95 41.67 2.42
CA GLN A 347 -5.08 40.71 3.51
C GLN A 347 -6.55 40.48 3.85
N SER A 348 -7.18 39.51 3.21
CA SER A 348 -8.45 38.99 3.69
C SER A 348 -8.18 38.12 4.91
N ALA A 349 -8.34 38.71 6.10
CA ALA A 349 -8.24 38.03 7.40
C ALA A 349 -9.47 37.14 7.70
N ILE A 350 -10.16 36.64 6.69
CA ILE A 350 -11.30 35.75 6.86
C ILE A 350 -10.73 34.35 7.15
N ARG A 351 -10.85 33.92 8.41
CA ARG A 351 -10.63 32.51 8.78
C ARG A 351 -11.76 31.71 8.15
N HIS A 352 -11.49 31.08 7.04
CA HIS A 352 -12.41 30.08 6.49
C HIS A 352 -12.48 28.86 7.43
N PRO A 353 -13.66 28.29 7.66
CA PRO A 353 -13.77 27.04 8.39
C PRO A 353 -12.91 25.97 7.69
N PRO A 354 -12.35 24.99 8.45
CA PRO A 354 -11.49 23.96 7.87
C PRO A 354 -12.20 23.25 6.72
N SER A 355 -11.51 23.08 5.60
CA SER A 355 -12.03 22.37 4.44
C SER A 355 -12.36 20.90 4.79
N ALA A 356 -13.20 20.25 4.00
CA ALA A 356 -13.54 18.83 4.20
C ALA A 356 -12.30 17.93 4.15
N ILE A 357 -11.32 18.30 3.32
CA ILE A 357 -10.02 17.60 3.22
C ILE A 357 -9.26 17.73 4.54
N GLU A 358 -9.26 18.90 5.12
CA GLU A 358 -8.59 19.16 6.40
C GLU A 358 -9.23 18.39 7.55
N ARG A 359 -10.56 18.25 7.57
CA ARG A 359 -11.26 17.44 8.59
C ARG A 359 -11.04 15.95 8.36
N SER A 360 -11.11 15.48 7.12
CA SER A 360 -10.77 14.08 6.80
C SER A 360 -9.32 13.75 7.20
N ALA A 361 -8.42 14.73 7.10
CA ALA A 361 -7.05 14.60 7.58
C ALA A 361 -6.99 14.48 9.11
N GLU A 362 -7.77 15.29 9.84
CA GLU A 362 -7.85 15.21 11.32
C GLU A 362 -8.43 13.86 11.78
N GLU A 363 -9.52 13.42 11.19
CA GLU A 363 -10.14 12.11 11.45
C GLU A 363 -9.16 10.96 11.15
N SER A 364 -8.29 11.14 10.14
CA SER A 364 -7.24 10.19 9.78
C SER A 364 -5.98 10.29 10.65
N GLY A 365 -5.98 11.13 11.70
CA GLY A 365 -4.84 11.30 12.62
C GLY A 365 -3.66 12.07 12.02
N ILE A 366 -3.88 12.86 10.98
CA ILE A 366 -2.87 13.77 10.44
C ILE A 366 -2.64 14.90 11.44
N GLU A 367 -1.44 14.92 12.03
CA GLU A 367 -1.05 16.00 12.94
C GLU A 367 -0.97 17.34 12.18
N ARG A 368 -1.67 18.35 12.68
CA ARG A 368 -1.66 19.70 12.13
C ARG A 368 -0.81 20.60 13.03
N GLU A 369 0.12 21.31 12.41
CA GLU A 369 0.76 22.47 12.99
C GLU A 369 0.02 23.72 12.45
N GLY A 370 -1.13 24.07 13.07
CA GLY A 370 -1.95 25.18 12.61
C GLY A 370 -3.02 24.81 11.57
N PRO A 371 -3.66 25.78 10.89
CA PRO A 371 -4.65 25.53 9.85
C PRO A 371 -3.95 25.07 8.55
N GLY A 372 -4.01 23.78 8.23
CA GLY A 372 -3.50 23.22 6.97
C GLY A 372 -2.55 22.04 7.13
N PHE A 373 -2.05 21.56 6.00
CA PHE A 373 -1.03 20.50 5.93
C PHE A 373 0.36 21.10 6.08
N PRO A 374 1.26 20.51 6.89
CA PRO A 374 2.64 20.97 6.97
C PRO A 374 3.38 20.73 5.66
N ARG A 375 4.28 21.65 5.30
CA ARG A 375 5.16 21.50 4.14
C ARG A 375 6.13 20.34 4.37
N LEU A 376 6.34 19.52 3.34
CA LEU A 376 7.29 18.41 3.32
C LEU A 376 8.54 18.82 2.51
N ALA A 377 9.42 19.67 3.10
CA ALA A 377 10.55 20.28 2.39
C ALA A 377 11.54 19.25 1.79
N TYR A 378 11.71 18.10 2.41
CA TYR A 378 12.61 17.05 1.91
C TYR A 378 12.12 16.39 0.61
N THR A 379 10.82 16.47 0.29
CA THR A 379 10.27 15.91 -0.93
C THR A 379 10.77 16.61 -2.19
N ARG A 380 11.11 17.92 -2.08
CA ARG A 380 11.81 18.64 -3.15
C ARG A 380 13.18 18.05 -3.42
N ARG A 381 13.98 17.83 -2.37
CA ARG A 381 15.30 17.21 -2.48
C ARG A 381 15.21 15.78 -3.05
N GLU A 382 14.20 15.04 -2.64
CA GLU A 382 13.90 13.71 -3.18
C GLU A 382 13.67 13.78 -4.69
N ALA A 383 12.79 14.69 -5.14
CA ALA A 383 12.52 14.91 -6.56
C ALA A 383 13.78 15.31 -7.34
N GLU A 384 14.59 16.24 -6.83
CA GLU A 384 15.84 16.68 -7.46
C GLU A 384 16.85 15.53 -7.59
N THR A 385 16.98 14.72 -6.54
CA THR A 385 17.87 13.55 -6.52
C THR A 385 17.44 12.48 -7.52
N ILE A 386 16.14 12.21 -7.63
CA ILE A 386 15.59 11.27 -8.62
C ILE A 386 15.86 11.81 -10.04
N MET A 387 15.55 13.09 -10.28
CA MET A 387 15.72 13.69 -11.60
C MET A 387 17.18 13.72 -12.08
N ALA A 388 18.14 13.85 -11.15
CA ALA A 388 19.57 13.79 -11.48
C ALA A 388 20.03 12.40 -12.01
N LEU A 389 19.22 11.36 -11.84
CA LEU A 389 19.47 10.01 -12.34
C LEU A 389 18.84 9.76 -13.73
N VAL A 390 18.04 10.70 -14.23
CA VAL A 390 17.22 10.53 -15.44
C VAL A 390 17.85 11.27 -16.61
N PRO A 391 17.96 10.64 -17.80
CA PRO A 391 18.46 11.32 -18.98
C PRO A 391 17.60 12.54 -19.34
N GLU A 392 18.24 13.57 -19.89
CA GLU A 392 17.58 14.79 -20.31
C GLU A 392 16.41 14.51 -21.28
N GLY A 393 15.31 15.22 -21.11
CA GLY A 393 14.08 15.03 -21.91
C GLY A 393 13.26 13.78 -21.57
N LYS A 394 13.76 12.85 -20.72
CA LYS A 394 13.06 11.62 -20.34
C LYS A 394 12.33 11.71 -18.99
N GLY A 395 12.46 12.81 -18.28
CA GLY A 395 11.82 13.02 -16.98
C GLY A 395 11.00 14.30 -16.92
N MET A 396 10.07 14.35 -15.96
CA MET A 396 9.31 15.56 -15.60
C MET A 396 9.31 15.71 -14.07
N LYS A 397 9.56 16.92 -13.62
CA LYS A 397 9.46 17.32 -12.22
C LYS A 397 8.36 18.37 -12.08
N ALA A 398 7.29 18.03 -11.38
CA ALA A 398 6.20 18.93 -11.02
C ALA A 398 6.34 19.30 -9.54
N LEU A 399 6.72 20.52 -9.24
CA LEU A 399 6.91 21.07 -7.90
C LEU A 399 5.95 22.23 -7.66
N ASP A 400 5.82 22.62 -6.40
CA ASP A 400 5.04 23.78 -5.99
C ASP A 400 3.59 23.68 -6.55
N PHE A 401 3.12 24.71 -7.20
CA PHE A 401 1.78 24.78 -7.81
C PHE A 401 1.60 23.80 -8.98
N GLN A 402 2.69 23.36 -9.61
CA GLN A 402 2.63 22.34 -10.69
C GLN A 402 2.37 20.94 -10.15
N ALA A 403 2.65 20.66 -8.87
CA ALA A 403 2.25 19.44 -8.20
C ALA A 403 0.74 19.46 -7.92
N SER A 404 -0.07 19.53 -8.95
CA SER A 404 -1.51 19.75 -8.93
C SER A 404 -2.32 18.52 -9.36
N ARG A 405 -3.60 18.47 -8.95
CA ARG A 405 -4.53 17.43 -9.39
C ARG A 405 -4.68 17.41 -10.90
N ALA A 406 -4.73 18.57 -11.54
CA ALA A 406 -4.80 18.67 -13.01
C ALA A 406 -3.61 17.97 -13.68
N ARG A 407 -2.40 18.10 -13.12
CA ARG A 407 -1.22 17.39 -13.62
C ARG A 407 -1.30 15.88 -13.36
N ALA A 408 -1.76 15.48 -12.18
CA ALA A 408 -1.89 14.08 -11.78
C ALA A 408 -3.01 13.32 -12.53
N THR A 409 -3.98 14.04 -13.10
CA THR A 409 -5.06 13.47 -13.92
C THR A 409 -4.86 13.68 -15.43
N SER A 410 -3.74 14.33 -15.84
CA SER A 410 -3.44 14.53 -17.25
C SER A 410 -3.16 13.19 -17.96
N PRO A 411 -3.68 12.98 -19.18
CA PRO A 411 -3.34 11.82 -20.00
C PRO A 411 -1.85 11.65 -20.25
N ASP A 412 -1.06 12.74 -20.16
CA ASP A 412 0.40 12.71 -20.29
C ASP A 412 1.08 11.83 -19.24
N LEU A 413 0.42 11.59 -18.08
CA LEU A 413 0.95 10.73 -17.04
C LEU A 413 1.17 9.30 -17.53
N GLY A 414 0.33 8.83 -18.45
CA GLY A 414 0.45 7.51 -19.08
C GLY A 414 1.70 7.33 -19.95
N GLN A 415 2.44 8.41 -20.26
CA GLN A 415 3.69 8.33 -21.03
C GLN A 415 4.92 7.96 -20.18
N TYR A 416 4.78 7.88 -18.84
CA TYR A 416 5.89 7.64 -17.92
C TYR A 416 5.90 6.21 -17.39
N ARG A 417 7.09 5.60 -17.37
CA ARG A 417 7.32 4.27 -16.80
C ARG A 417 7.25 4.29 -15.27
N LEU A 418 7.77 5.34 -14.66
CA LEU A 418 7.82 5.51 -13.21
C LEU A 418 7.06 6.77 -12.84
N ILE A 419 6.13 6.65 -11.90
CA ILE A 419 5.34 7.77 -11.38
C ILE A 419 5.60 7.86 -9.88
N HIS A 420 6.04 9.03 -9.41
CA HIS A 420 6.43 9.22 -8.02
C HIS A 420 5.64 10.38 -7.40
N PHE A 421 4.87 10.05 -6.37
CA PHE A 421 4.17 11.04 -5.54
C PHE A 421 4.90 11.19 -4.22
N ALA A 422 5.49 12.36 -3.98
CA ALA A 422 6.13 12.73 -2.72
C ALA A 422 5.35 13.88 -2.07
N THR A 423 4.28 13.52 -1.35
CA THR A 423 3.34 14.47 -0.74
C THR A 423 2.54 13.78 0.38
N HIS A 424 1.49 14.44 0.92
CA HIS A 424 0.59 13.81 1.88
C HIS A 424 -0.42 12.88 1.20
N ALA A 425 -0.75 11.77 1.87
CA ALA A 425 -1.89 10.93 1.53
C ALA A 425 -2.81 10.79 2.75
N ILE A 426 -4.10 10.87 2.53
CA ILE A 426 -5.14 10.66 3.53
C ILE A 426 -5.69 9.25 3.33
N LEU A 427 -5.70 8.45 4.38
CA LEU A 427 -6.31 7.13 4.39
C LEU A 427 -7.43 7.12 5.42
N ASN A 428 -8.66 7.19 4.96
CA ASN A 428 -9.83 7.13 5.81
C ASN A 428 -10.40 5.70 5.83
N ASN A 429 -10.21 4.99 6.94
CA ASN A 429 -10.66 3.61 7.08
C ASN A 429 -12.17 3.49 7.32
N GLN A 430 -12.82 4.55 7.81
CA GLN A 430 -14.28 4.58 8.00
C GLN A 430 -15.01 4.90 6.69
N HIS A 431 -14.42 5.77 5.88
CA HIS A 431 -14.94 6.22 4.60
C HIS A 431 -13.86 6.13 3.51
N PRO A 432 -13.56 4.94 2.97
CA PRO A 432 -12.48 4.74 1.98
C PRO A 432 -12.59 5.67 0.76
N ALA A 433 -13.80 6.07 0.39
CA ALA A 433 -14.03 7.05 -0.69
C ALA A 433 -13.43 8.44 -0.41
N LEU A 434 -13.14 8.76 0.86
CA LEU A 434 -12.46 9.99 1.29
C LEU A 434 -10.93 9.83 1.35
N SER A 435 -10.40 8.67 0.99
CA SER A 435 -8.96 8.46 0.84
C SER A 435 -8.46 9.07 -0.47
N GLY A 436 -7.23 9.58 -0.44
CA GLY A 436 -6.62 10.21 -1.61
C GLY A 436 -5.26 10.80 -1.35
N ILE A 437 -4.70 11.43 -2.37
CA ILE A 437 -3.40 12.11 -2.35
C ILE A 437 -3.63 13.61 -2.35
N VAL A 438 -2.95 14.33 -1.46
CA VAL A 438 -3.08 15.79 -1.33
C VAL A 438 -2.00 16.46 -2.19
N LEU A 439 -2.42 17.17 -3.21
CA LEU A 439 -1.58 17.99 -4.09
C LEU A 439 -1.81 19.47 -3.77
N SER A 440 -1.34 20.40 -4.61
CA SER A 440 -1.46 21.83 -4.32
C SER A 440 -2.91 22.25 -4.16
N LEU A 441 -3.23 22.80 -2.98
CA LEU A 441 -4.57 23.27 -2.60
C LEU A 441 -4.81 24.74 -2.95
N VAL A 442 -3.76 25.43 -3.41
CA VAL A 442 -3.82 26.82 -3.86
C VAL A 442 -3.03 26.99 -5.16
N ASP A 443 -3.41 27.96 -5.96
CA ASP A 443 -2.69 28.39 -7.16
C ASP A 443 -1.58 29.40 -6.85
N GLU A 444 -0.85 29.86 -7.87
CA GLU A 444 0.25 30.84 -7.76
C GLU A 444 -0.18 32.19 -7.21
N ARG A 445 -1.50 32.49 -7.27
CA ARG A 445 -2.11 33.72 -6.73
C ARG A 445 -2.66 33.53 -5.32
N GLY A 446 -2.51 32.31 -4.74
CA GLY A 446 -3.07 31.96 -3.43
C GLY A 446 -4.58 31.66 -3.46
N GLN A 447 -5.19 31.49 -4.66
CA GLN A 447 -6.61 31.13 -4.74
C GLN A 447 -6.77 29.64 -4.46
N PRO A 448 -7.80 29.24 -3.68
CA PRO A 448 -8.09 27.85 -3.42
C PRO A 448 -8.36 27.06 -4.70
N GLN A 449 -7.81 25.84 -4.80
CA GLN A 449 -8.09 24.88 -5.86
C GLN A 449 -8.32 23.48 -5.32
N ASP A 450 -9.03 22.63 -6.08
CA ASP A 450 -9.18 21.21 -5.73
C ASP A 450 -7.87 20.45 -6.02
N GLY A 451 -7.05 20.32 -5.00
CA GLY A 451 -5.79 19.59 -5.05
C GLY A 451 -5.89 18.15 -4.52
N PHE A 452 -7.10 17.63 -4.24
CA PHE A 452 -7.26 16.31 -3.70
C PHE A 452 -7.51 15.26 -4.79
N LEU A 453 -6.51 14.41 -5.05
CA LEU A 453 -6.62 13.28 -5.96
C LEU A 453 -7.26 12.10 -5.22
N ARG A 454 -8.57 11.95 -5.37
CA ARG A 454 -9.39 10.97 -4.67
C ARG A 454 -9.26 9.57 -5.26
N LEU A 455 -9.64 8.57 -4.49
CA LEU A 455 -9.62 7.18 -4.95
C LEU A 455 -10.40 6.98 -6.26
N HIS A 456 -11.56 7.63 -6.43
CA HIS A 456 -12.33 7.54 -7.67
C HIS A 456 -11.64 8.22 -8.88
N ASP A 457 -10.81 9.24 -8.65
CA ASP A 457 -10.01 9.84 -9.73
C ASP A 457 -8.97 8.85 -10.25
N LEU A 458 -8.38 8.04 -9.32
CA LEU A 458 -7.41 7.01 -9.69
C LEU A 458 -8.03 5.98 -10.63
N TYR A 459 -9.29 5.62 -10.42
CA TYR A 459 -10.01 4.68 -11.30
C TYR A 459 -10.21 5.21 -12.73
N ASN A 460 -10.14 6.50 -12.93
CA ASN A 460 -10.26 7.13 -14.25
C ASN A 460 -8.90 7.36 -14.93
N LEU A 461 -7.78 7.06 -14.27
CA LEU A 461 -6.46 7.15 -14.88
C LEU A 461 -6.23 5.98 -15.84
N ASN A 462 -5.46 6.25 -16.89
CA ASN A 462 -4.95 5.23 -17.80
C ASN A 462 -3.42 5.29 -17.82
N LEU A 463 -2.80 4.44 -17.03
CA LEU A 463 -1.36 4.44 -16.79
C LEU A 463 -0.69 3.29 -17.56
N SER A 464 0.42 3.60 -18.22
CA SER A 464 1.34 2.58 -18.73
C SER A 464 2.56 2.41 -17.83
N ALA A 465 2.37 2.66 -16.53
CA ALA A 465 3.45 2.71 -15.55
C ALA A 465 3.94 1.30 -15.18
N ASP A 466 5.27 1.14 -15.18
CA ASP A 466 5.91 -0.04 -14.62
C ASP A 466 5.87 0.02 -13.08
N LEU A 467 5.93 1.24 -12.50
CA LEU A 467 5.96 1.44 -11.06
C LEU A 467 5.30 2.77 -10.69
N VAL A 468 4.46 2.74 -9.67
CA VAL A 468 4.02 3.92 -8.92
C VAL A 468 4.66 3.89 -7.53
N VAL A 469 5.26 5.00 -7.10
CA VAL A 469 5.81 5.19 -5.76
C VAL A 469 4.98 6.21 -5.01
N LEU A 470 4.47 5.80 -3.86
CA LEU A 470 3.77 6.65 -2.91
C LEU A 470 4.70 6.93 -1.72
N SER A 471 5.57 7.93 -1.91
CA SER A 471 6.46 8.46 -0.86
C SER A 471 5.69 9.45 0.01
N ALA A 472 4.48 9.06 0.39
CA ALA A 472 3.56 9.90 1.10
C ALA A 472 2.67 8.99 1.95
N CYS A 473 2.82 9.00 3.25
CA CYS A 473 1.90 8.22 4.06
C CYS A 473 1.67 8.82 5.43
N GLN A 474 0.42 8.98 5.71
CA GLN A 474 -0.11 8.93 7.05
C GLN A 474 -1.16 7.81 7.10
N THR A 475 -0.71 6.62 7.42
CA THR A 475 -1.61 5.58 7.87
C THR A 475 -1.90 5.83 9.34
N ALA A 476 -2.97 6.54 9.65
CA ALA A 476 -3.57 6.41 10.96
C ALA A 476 -4.19 5.02 11.02
N LEU A 477 -3.62 4.13 11.80
CA LEU A 477 -4.33 2.97 12.31
C LEU A 477 -5.41 3.52 13.25
N GLY A 478 -6.61 3.80 12.72
CA GLY A 478 -7.81 4.00 13.52
C GLY A 478 -8.04 2.78 14.39
N LYS A 479 -8.86 2.90 15.44
CA LYS A 479 -9.17 1.83 16.43
C LYS A 479 -9.67 0.51 15.80
N GLU A 480 -10.07 0.50 14.54
CA GLU A 480 -10.47 -0.71 13.79
C GLU A 480 -9.64 -0.87 12.52
N ILE A 481 -8.83 -1.91 12.49
CA ILE A 481 -8.07 -2.34 11.31
C ILE A 481 -9.01 -3.13 10.41
N LYS A 482 -9.79 -2.46 9.58
CA LYS A 482 -10.55 -3.12 8.49
C LYS A 482 -9.84 -3.05 7.13
N GLY A 483 -8.53 -2.85 7.12
CA GLY A 483 -7.64 -3.18 5.98
C GLY A 483 -7.84 -2.45 4.64
N GLU A 484 -8.77 -1.49 4.50
CA GLU A 484 -9.14 -0.99 3.17
C GLU A 484 -8.40 0.30 2.73
N GLY A 485 -7.79 1.07 3.62
CA GLY A 485 -7.25 2.38 3.27
C GLY A 485 -6.02 2.35 2.34
N LEU A 486 -4.88 1.81 2.78
CA LEU A 486 -3.66 1.69 1.96
C LEU A 486 -3.89 0.73 0.80
N VAL A 487 -4.58 -0.38 1.06
CA VAL A 487 -4.99 -1.36 0.07
C VAL A 487 -5.87 -0.71 -1.01
N GLY A 488 -6.73 0.24 -0.65
CA GLY A 488 -7.55 0.99 -1.59
C GLY A 488 -6.72 1.83 -2.57
N LEU A 489 -5.74 2.61 -2.08
CA LEU A 489 -4.89 3.42 -2.95
C LEU A 489 -3.98 2.58 -3.85
N THR A 490 -3.32 1.56 -3.30
CA THR A 490 -2.45 0.69 -4.10
C THR A 490 -3.24 -0.09 -5.16
N ARG A 491 -4.43 -0.58 -4.80
CA ARG A 491 -5.37 -1.19 -5.75
C ARG A 491 -5.82 -0.20 -6.82
N GLY A 492 -6.12 1.06 -6.45
CA GLY A 492 -6.52 2.10 -7.39
C GLY A 492 -5.46 2.33 -8.47
N PHE A 493 -4.18 2.39 -8.12
CA PHE A 493 -3.10 2.53 -9.10
C PHE A 493 -2.88 1.27 -9.95
N MET A 494 -3.00 0.08 -9.38
CA MET A 494 -2.97 -1.16 -10.16
C MET A 494 -4.14 -1.22 -11.14
N TYR A 495 -5.32 -0.80 -10.70
CA TYR A 495 -6.49 -0.63 -11.54
C TYR A 495 -6.25 0.35 -12.69
N ALA A 496 -5.62 1.50 -12.38
CA ALA A 496 -5.24 2.49 -13.38
C ALA A 496 -4.19 1.99 -14.38
N GLY A 497 -3.58 0.84 -14.14
CA GLY A 497 -2.62 0.21 -15.04
C GLY A 497 -1.18 0.14 -14.57
N ALA A 498 -0.90 0.48 -13.32
CA ALA A 498 0.44 0.29 -12.77
C ALA A 498 0.75 -1.20 -12.55
N ALA A 499 1.91 -1.66 -13.01
CA ALA A 499 2.34 -3.05 -12.81
C ALA A 499 2.63 -3.36 -11.34
N ARG A 500 3.12 -2.37 -10.61
CA ARG A 500 3.47 -2.46 -9.19
C ARG A 500 3.38 -1.11 -8.50
N VAL A 501 3.23 -1.16 -7.18
CA VAL A 501 3.20 0.03 -6.33
C VAL A 501 4.17 -0.16 -5.17
N VAL A 502 5.00 0.84 -4.90
CA VAL A 502 5.75 0.96 -3.66
C VAL A 502 5.05 1.99 -2.78
N ALA A 503 4.67 1.59 -1.58
CA ALA A 503 3.97 2.47 -0.66
C ALA A 503 4.49 2.29 0.77
N SER A 504 4.35 3.31 1.60
CA SER A 504 4.77 3.25 2.98
C SER A 504 3.63 2.84 3.92
N LEU A 505 3.96 2.02 4.92
CA LEU A 505 3.04 1.50 5.93
C LEU A 505 2.78 2.49 7.08
N TRP A 506 3.64 3.50 7.26
CA TRP A 506 3.53 4.53 8.30
C TRP A 506 4.18 5.84 7.88
N LYS A 507 3.94 6.90 8.64
CA LYS A 507 4.68 8.16 8.49
C LYS A 507 6.14 7.93 8.84
N VAL A 508 6.97 7.87 7.82
CA VAL A 508 8.42 7.74 7.95
C VAL A 508 9.08 9.10 8.18
N ASN A 509 10.34 9.10 8.62
CA ASN A 509 11.14 10.31 8.74
C ASN A 509 11.52 10.81 7.33
N ASP A 510 11.28 12.08 7.04
CA ASP A 510 11.47 12.67 5.70
C ASP A 510 12.92 12.53 5.19
N GLU A 511 13.92 12.72 6.06
CA GLU A 511 15.33 12.59 5.67
C GLU A 511 15.70 11.13 5.35
N ALA A 512 15.24 10.19 6.17
CA ALA A 512 15.43 8.75 5.92
C ALA A 512 14.72 8.31 4.64
N THR A 513 13.54 8.85 4.37
CA THR A 513 12.78 8.59 3.14
C THR A 513 13.53 9.07 1.91
N ALA A 514 14.02 10.31 1.91
CA ALA A 514 14.79 10.85 0.80
C ALA A 514 16.06 10.01 0.52
N GLU A 515 16.73 9.52 1.58
CA GLU A 515 17.90 8.65 1.43
C GLU A 515 17.53 7.26 0.92
N LEU A 516 16.45 6.66 1.42
CA LEU A 516 15.95 5.37 0.93
C LEU A 516 15.59 5.46 -0.55
N MET A 517 14.84 6.49 -0.95
CA MET A 517 14.44 6.70 -2.34
C MET A 517 15.63 6.97 -3.24
N ARG A 518 16.62 7.74 -2.80
CA ARG A 518 17.88 7.93 -3.53
C ARG A 518 18.55 6.61 -3.87
N ARG A 519 18.71 5.71 -2.88
CA ARG A 519 19.31 4.38 -3.07
C ARG A 519 18.44 3.48 -3.95
N PHE A 520 17.16 3.52 -3.75
CA PHE A 520 16.19 2.75 -4.52
C PHE A 520 16.23 3.12 -6.01
N TYR A 521 16.13 4.41 -6.34
CA TYR A 521 16.19 4.88 -7.72
C TYR A 521 17.59 4.69 -8.34
N GLN A 522 18.65 4.85 -7.58
CA GLN A 522 20.00 4.52 -8.03
C GLN A 522 20.11 3.04 -8.41
N GLY A 523 19.61 2.15 -7.57
CA GLY A 523 19.57 0.70 -7.83
C GLY A 523 18.80 0.36 -9.11
N MET A 524 17.67 1.05 -9.38
CA MET A 524 16.89 0.81 -10.59
C MET A 524 17.51 1.45 -11.84
N LEU A 525 17.84 2.74 -11.78
CA LEU A 525 18.16 3.54 -12.97
C LEU A 525 19.63 3.46 -13.37
N ARG A 526 20.56 3.23 -12.43
CA ARG A 526 22.00 3.08 -12.70
C ARG A 526 22.44 1.61 -12.71
N ASP A 527 22.03 0.86 -11.67
CA ASP A 527 22.48 -0.53 -11.51
C ASP A 527 21.61 -1.52 -12.30
N GLY A 528 20.50 -1.07 -12.91
CA GLY A 528 19.60 -1.92 -13.71
C GLY A 528 18.86 -2.98 -12.90
N ARG A 529 18.76 -2.84 -11.58
CA ARG A 529 18.06 -3.80 -10.72
C ARG A 529 16.55 -3.73 -10.94
N ARG A 530 15.89 -4.87 -10.83
CA ARG A 530 14.42 -4.91 -10.76
C ARG A 530 13.93 -4.18 -9.50
N PRO A 531 12.72 -3.57 -9.50
CA PRO A 531 12.24 -2.75 -8.39
C PRO A 531 12.27 -3.45 -7.02
N ALA A 532 11.86 -4.72 -6.93
CA ALA A 532 11.89 -5.46 -5.68
C ALA A 532 13.33 -5.65 -5.15
N ALA A 533 14.26 -6.04 -6.02
CA ALA A 533 15.67 -6.19 -5.68
C ALA A 533 16.32 -4.84 -5.32
N ALA A 534 15.96 -3.75 -6.01
CA ALA A 534 16.44 -2.41 -5.72
C ALA A 534 15.96 -1.90 -4.36
N LEU A 535 14.67 -2.12 -4.04
CA LEU A 535 14.10 -1.76 -2.73
C LEU A 535 14.78 -2.54 -1.62
N ARG A 536 14.91 -3.87 -1.77
CA ARG A 536 15.64 -4.71 -0.83
C ARG A 536 17.07 -4.22 -0.60
N ALA A 537 17.82 -3.94 -1.67
CA ALA A 537 19.20 -3.46 -1.56
C ALA A 537 19.30 -2.12 -0.82
N ALA A 538 18.37 -1.18 -1.10
CA ALA A 538 18.29 0.10 -0.41
C ALA A 538 17.99 -0.09 1.08
N GLN A 539 17.01 -0.93 1.44
CA GLN A 539 16.64 -1.22 2.83
C GLN A 539 17.78 -1.90 3.60
N VAL A 540 18.42 -2.91 3.02
CA VAL A 540 19.57 -3.60 3.63
C VAL A 540 20.75 -2.64 3.82
N SER A 541 21.02 -1.75 2.87
CA SER A 541 22.11 -0.78 3.00
C SER A 541 21.84 0.24 4.11
N MET A 542 20.59 0.68 4.31
CA MET A 542 20.21 1.56 5.43
C MET A 542 20.28 0.82 6.77
N TRP A 543 19.80 -0.39 6.84
CA TRP A 543 19.88 -1.21 8.06
C TRP A 543 21.33 -1.37 8.55
N LYS A 544 22.31 -1.47 7.67
CA LYS A 544 23.74 -1.58 8.00
C LYS A 544 24.32 -0.30 8.59
N GLU A 545 23.71 0.84 8.37
CA GLU A 545 24.20 2.12 8.88
C GLU A 545 23.64 2.43 10.26
N LYS A 546 24.49 2.72 11.24
CA LYS A 546 24.11 3.02 12.63
C LYS A 546 23.00 4.07 12.73
N ARG A 547 23.06 5.10 11.88
CA ARG A 547 22.07 6.20 11.86
C ARG A 547 20.66 5.72 11.50
N TRP A 548 20.55 4.76 10.58
CA TRP A 548 19.31 4.29 10.00
C TRP A 548 18.96 2.84 10.40
N SER A 549 19.70 2.23 11.36
CA SER A 549 19.57 0.81 11.68
C SER A 549 18.21 0.41 12.24
N ALA A 550 17.49 1.33 12.90
CA ALA A 550 16.16 1.04 13.40
C ALA A 550 15.16 0.81 12.23
N PRO A 551 14.33 -0.25 12.29
CA PRO A 551 13.38 -0.60 11.23
C PRO A 551 12.40 0.51 10.86
N PHE A 552 12.11 1.41 11.78
CA PHE A 552 11.31 2.60 11.55
C PHE A 552 11.74 3.38 10.30
N TYR A 553 13.06 3.47 10.03
CA TYR A 553 13.62 4.29 8.96
C TYR A 553 13.62 3.62 7.58
N TRP A 554 13.60 2.27 7.51
CA TRP A 554 13.75 1.56 6.25
C TRP A 554 12.65 0.54 5.95
N ALA A 555 12.03 -0.06 6.98
CA ALA A 555 11.07 -1.15 6.76
C ALA A 555 9.65 -0.67 6.40
N GLY A 556 9.41 0.65 6.46
CA GLY A 556 8.10 1.22 6.17
C GLY A 556 7.65 1.05 4.72
N PHE A 557 8.56 0.99 3.77
CA PHE A 557 8.22 0.85 2.36
C PHE A 557 8.10 -0.60 1.94
N VAL A 558 6.99 -0.93 1.30
CA VAL A 558 6.69 -2.27 0.78
C VAL A 558 6.34 -2.20 -0.70
N LEU A 559 6.75 -3.21 -1.45
CA LEU A 559 6.37 -3.38 -2.85
C LEU A 559 5.17 -4.32 -2.93
N GLN A 560 4.17 -3.89 -3.71
CA GLN A 560 2.99 -4.69 -4.04
C GLN A 560 2.90 -4.90 -5.55
N GLY A 561 2.57 -6.11 -6.00
CA GLY A 561 2.32 -6.44 -7.40
C GLY A 561 3.45 -7.19 -8.10
N GLU A 562 3.70 -6.91 -9.38
CA GLU A 562 4.66 -7.64 -10.20
C GLU A 562 6.11 -7.36 -9.78
N TRP A 563 6.91 -8.40 -9.61
CA TRP A 563 8.32 -8.28 -9.19
C TRP A 563 9.32 -8.45 -10.35
N ARG A 564 8.91 -9.05 -11.49
CA ARG A 564 9.75 -9.33 -12.66
C ARG A 564 10.14 -8.10 -13.44
#